data_71710ca3a86a7a317e16faaf69ace6e8
#
_entry.id   71710ca3a86a7a317e16faaf69ace6e8
#
_cell.length_a   1.000
_cell.length_b   1.000
_cell.length_c   1.000
_cell.angle_alpha   90.00
_cell.angle_beta   90.00
_cell.angle_gamma   90.00
#
_symmetry.space_group_name_H-M   'P 1'
#
loop_
_entity.id
_entity.type
_entity.pdbx_description
1 polymer ?
#
loop_
_entity_poly.entity_id
_entity_poly.type
_entity_poly.pdbx_seq_one_letter_code
_entity_poly.pdbx_strand_id
1 'polypeptide(L)'
;MRTLKSFLIGTITFLNIAIILFIGFGTLTVVNTPRIIIKYRPFKRSLHKFSNLIGDLTVKSLAISIQFLHQKRWELIVEDEISMDEWYLATSNHTSWGDVFCVLAATNFKAPLFKIFMKKDLWWLPPIFLANVTLNMPFVNRHSKQQLEKNPNLRKLDYQNTIASCKRFERQPTTIFSFAEGTRNNPKKHAEQNSPYKNLLAPKIGGIALGLSAVPKISYLLDFTIVYKSKRRSFWDFCIG
;
A
#
# COMPACT_ATOMS: atom_id res chain seq x y z
N MET A 1 -0.53 -30.57 -12.31
CA MET A 1 0.23 -30.82 -11.04
C MET A 1 1.29 -29.75 -10.89
N ARG A 2 1.39 -29.10 -9.74
CA ARG A 2 2.53 -28.19 -9.43
C ARG A 2 3.74 -29.11 -9.21
N THR A 3 4.87 -28.80 -9.86
CA THR A 3 6.10 -29.58 -9.67
C THR A 3 6.68 -29.30 -8.30
N LEU A 4 7.45 -30.25 -7.73
CA LEU A 4 8.22 -30.05 -6.48
C LEU A 4 9.05 -28.75 -6.55
N LYS A 5 9.63 -28.45 -7.71
CA LYS A 5 10.37 -27.23 -7.97
C LYS A 5 9.53 -25.96 -7.70
N SER A 6 8.28 -25.90 -8.21
CA SER A 6 7.39 -24.75 -7.97
C SER A 6 7.03 -24.60 -6.49
N PHE A 7 6.83 -25.70 -5.79
CA PHE A 7 6.57 -25.67 -4.34
C PHE A 7 7.78 -25.11 -3.58
N LEU A 8 8.99 -25.57 -3.89
CA LEU A 8 10.24 -25.09 -3.27
C LEU A 8 10.44 -23.59 -3.54
N ILE A 9 10.28 -23.13 -4.79
CA ILE A 9 10.40 -21.71 -5.14
C ILE A 9 9.37 -20.90 -4.34
N GLY A 10 8.10 -21.35 -4.27
CA GLY A 10 7.07 -20.67 -3.51
C GLY A 10 7.39 -20.54 -2.03
N THR A 11 7.89 -21.61 -1.40
CA THR A 11 8.30 -21.61 0.00
C THR A 11 9.47 -20.66 0.25
N ILE A 12 10.51 -20.72 -0.59
CA ILE A 12 11.67 -19.84 -0.49
C ILE A 12 11.24 -18.37 -0.66
N THR A 13 10.42 -18.07 -1.66
CA THR A 13 9.90 -16.71 -1.89
C THR A 13 9.09 -16.21 -0.71
N PHE A 14 8.19 -17.05 -0.16
CA PHE A 14 7.39 -16.70 1.01
C PHE A 14 8.27 -16.36 2.21
N LEU A 15 9.24 -17.23 2.53
CA LEU A 15 10.16 -17.01 3.64
C LEU A 15 11.04 -15.78 3.42
N ASN A 16 11.51 -15.57 2.20
CA ASN A 16 12.29 -14.38 1.83
C ASN A 16 11.49 -13.10 2.05
N ILE A 17 10.24 -13.03 1.58
CA ILE A 17 9.35 -11.89 1.82
C ILE A 17 9.16 -11.67 3.32
N ALA A 18 8.87 -12.73 4.09
CA ALA A 18 8.66 -12.64 5.52
C ALA A 18 9.90 -12.11 6.26
N ILE A 19 11.09 -12.59 5.91
CA ILE A 19 12.37 -12.16 6.50
C ILE A 19 12.65 -10.70 6.19
N ILE A 20 12.52 -10.28 4.92
CA ILE A 20 12.77 -8.87 4.53
C ILE A 20 11.80 -7.93 5.23
N LEU A 21 10.50 -8.28 5.29
CA LEU A 21 9.51 -7.48 6.01
C LEU A 21 9.78 -7.44 7.51
N PHE A 22 10.17 -8.57 8.11
CA PHE A 22 10.51 -8.63 9.53
C PHE A 22 11.71 -7.74 9.87
N ILE A 23 12.77 -7.80 9.07
CA ILE A 23 13.95 -6.95 9.24
C ILE A 23 13.58 -5.48 9.02
N GLY A 24 12.89 -5.14 7.93
CA GLY A 24 12.50 -3.76 7.60
C GLY A 24 11.59 -3.16 8.68
N PHE A 25 10.57 -3.88 9.11
CA PHE A 25 9.64 -3.42 10.15
C PHE A 25 10.27 -3.38 11.55
N GLY A 26 11.15 -4.34 11.85
CA GLY A 26 11.95 -4.33 13.06
C GLY A 26 12.87 -3.12 13.14
N THR A 27 13.59 -2.84 12.06
CA THR A 27 14.45 -1.66 11.94
C THR A 27 13.65 -0.36 12.10
N LEU A 28 12.50 -0.25 11.41
CA LEU A 28 11.61 0.91 11.57
C LEU A 28 11.17 1.11 13.02
N THR A 29 10.83 0.04 13.71
CA THR A 29 10.41 0.10 15.11
C THR A 29 11.52 0.60 16.01
N VAL A 30 12.71 0.01 15.90
CA VAL A 30 13.90 0.39 16.70
C VAL A 30 14.27 1.85 16.44
N VAL A 31 14.40 2.24 15.17
CA VAL A 31 14.75 3.62 14.77
C VAL A 31 13.74 4.65 15.26
N ASN A 32 12.47 4.30 15.35
CA ASN A 32 11.44 5.24 15.80
C ASN A 32 11.18 5.23 17.31
N THR A 33 11.76 4.32 18.09
CA THR A 33 11.63 4.28 19.55
C THR A 33 11.99 5.63 20.22
N PRO A 34 13.08 6.34 19.83
CA PRO A 34 13.41 7.64 20.44
C PRO A 34 12.33 8.71 20.24
N ARG A 35 11.45 8.54 19.24
CA ARG A 35 10.34 9.46 18.97
C ARG A 35 9.32 9.54 20.11
N ILE A 36 9.27 8.51 20.95
CA ILE A 36 8.40 8.45 22.14
C ILE A 36 8.89 9.46 23.18
N ILE A 37 10.20 9.55 23.37
CA ILE A 37 10.85 10.37 24.40
C ILE A 37 11.13 11.79 23.86
N ILE A 38 11.73 11.88 22.68
CA ILE A 38 12.20 13.15 22.11
C ILE A 38 11.05 13.85 21.37
N LYS A 39 10.54 14.95 21.96
CA LYS A 39 9.45 15.75 21.38
C LYS A 39 9.93 16.84 20.42
N TYR A 40 11.25 17.04 20.23
CA TYR A 40 11.84 18.05 19.38
C TYR A 40 11.44 17.88 17.90
N ARG A 41 10.81 18.91 17.31
CA ARG A 41 10.21 18.85 15.98
C ARG A 41 11.19 18.58 14.83
N PRO A 42 12.38 19.24 14.75
CA PRO A 42 13.37 18.96 13.71
C PRO A 42 13.86 17.52 13.74
N PHE A 43 14.12 16.97 14.92
CA PHE A 43 14.49 15.57 15.10
C PHE A 43 13.41 14.63 14.54
N LYS A 44 12.14 14.87 14.88
CA LYS A 44 11.04 14.05 14.35
C LYS A 44 10.93 14.13 12.82
N ARG A 45 11.24 15.28 12.24
CA ARG A 45 11.24 15.46 10.78
C ARG A 45 12.37 14.68 10.11
N SER A 46 13.58 14.77 10.67
CA SER A 46 14.74 14.01 10.19
C SER A 46 14.49 12.50 10.30
N LEU A 47 14.00 12.05 11.45
CA LEU A 47 13.67 10.66 11.70
C LEU A 47 12.60 10.11 10.74
N HIS A 48 11.63 10.95 10.35
CA HIS A 48 10.62 10.55 9.38
C HIS A 48 11.22 10.37 7.97
N LYS A 49 12.13 11.26 7.54
CA LYS A 49 12.85 11.08 6.28
C LYS A 49 13.65 9.77 6.28
N PHE A 50 14.34 9.49 7.37
CA PHE A 50 15.10 8.25 7.53
C PHE A 50 14.20 7.01 7.55
N SER A 51 13.03 7.10 8.16
CA SER A 51 12.03 6.02 8.12
C SER A 51 11.50 5.75 6.72
N ASN A 52 11.26 6.78 5.93
CA ASN A 52 10.89 6.60 4.53
C ASN A 52 12.01 5.92 3.74
N LEU A 53 13.27 6.31 3.95
CA LEU A 53 14.42 5.66 3.32
C LEU A 53 14.49 4.15 3.67
N ILE A 54 14.28 3.78 4.94
CA ILE A 54 14.21 2.36 5.35
C ILE A 54 13.05 1.67 4.61
N GLY A 55 11.90 2.32 4.48
CA GLY A 55 10.77 1.80 3.73
C GLY A 55 11.12 1.55 2.25
N ASP A 56 11.75 2.52 1.59
CA ASP A 56 12.18 2.40 0.20
C ASP A 56 13.24 1.32 0.00
N LEU A 57 14.20 1.19 0.91
CA LEU A 57 15.20 0.12 0.89
C LEU A 57 14.56 -1.25 1.09
N THR A 58 13.55 -1.36 1.96
CA THR A 58 12.80 -2.61 2.16
C THR A 58 12.05 -3.00 0.89
N VAL A 59 11.39 -2.05 0.24
CA VAL A 59 10.70 -2.27 -1.05
C VAL A 59 11.68 -2.69 -2.14
N LYS A 60 12.84 -2.02 -2.24
CA LYS A 60 13.88 -2.35 -3.21
C LYS A 60 14.40 -3.78 -3.00
N SER A 61 14.68 -4.14 -1.76
CA SER A 61 15.13 -5.50 -1.41
C SER A 61 14.13 -6.56 -1.80
N LEU A 62 12.83 -6.32 -1.53
CA LEU A 62 11.75 -7.21 -1.95
C LEU A 62 11.68 -7.34 -3.47
N ALA A 63 11.71 -6.23 -4.21
CA ALA A 63 11.63 -6.24 -5.67
C ALA A 63 12.79 -7.03 -6.30
N ILE A 64 14.01 -6.76 -5.86
CA ILE A 64 15.21 -7.45 -6.36
C ILE A 64 15.16 -8.95 -6.04
N SER A 65 14.85 -9.30 -4.80
CA SER A 65 14.85 -10.70 -4.36
C SER A 65 13.76 -11.53 -5.05
N ILE A 66 12.56 -10.98 -5.21
CA ILE A 66 11.46 -11.68 -5.90
C ILE A 66 11.79 -11.89 -7.37
N GLN A 67 12.30 -10.88 -8.07
CA GLN A 67 12.68 -11.00 -9.48
C GLN A 67 13.83 -12.00 -9.68
N PHE A 68 14.78 -12.03 -8.76
CA PHE A 68 15.89 -12.99 -8.77
C PHE A 68 15.38 -14.42 -8.55
N LEU A 69 14.56 -14.67 -7.54
CA LEU A 69 14.02 -16.00 -7.22
C LEU A 69 13.12 -16.55 -8.33
N HIS A 70 12.32 -15.69 -8.95
CA HIS A 70 11.45 -16.09 -10.04
C HIS A 70 12.16 -16.15 -11.40
N GLN A 71 13.38 -15.64 -11.49
CA GLN A 71 14.11 -15.48 -12.77
C GLN A 71 13.27 -14.72 -13.82
N LYS A 72 12.42 -13.81 -13.35
CA LYS A 72 11.51 -13.01 -14.18
C LYS A 72 11.75 -11.54 -13.91
N ARG A 73 11.72 -10.76 -14.97
CA ARG A 73 11.72 -9.30 -14.87
C ARG A 73 10.31 -8.78 -14.97
N TRP A 74 10.00 -7.83 -14.11
CA TRP A 74 8.81 -7.01 -14.28
C TRP A 74 9.09 -5.98 -15.36
N GLU A 75 8.25 -5.93 -16.34
CA GLU A 75 8.29 -4.89 -17.36
C GLU A 75 7.50 -3.70 -16.81
N LEU A 76 8.15 -2.56 -16.72
CA LEU A 76 7.56 -1.30 -16.27
C LEU A 76 7.56 -0.34 -17.46
N ILE A 77 6.37 -0.02 -17.93
CA ILE A 77 6.15 1.01 -18.94
C ILE A 77 5.71 2.27 -18.19
N VAL A 78 6.43 3.36 -18.35
CA VAL A 78 6.15 4.67 -17.74
C VAL A 78 6.01 5.68 -18.86
N GLU A 79 4.90 6.38 -18.89
CA GLU A 79 4.60 7.37 -19.94
C GLU A 79 5.12 8.76 -19.60
N ASP A 80 5.17 9.08 -18.28
CA ASP A 80 5.54 10.40 -17.78
C ASP A 80 6.68 10.36 -16.75
N GLU A 81 7.35 11.48 -16.56
CA GLU A 81 8.36 11.65 -15.51
C GLU A 81 7.71 11.71 -14.12
N ILE A 82 8.30 10.99 -13.19
CA ILE A 82 7.87 10.95 -11.79
C ILE A 82 8.96 11.60 -10.93
N SER A 83 8.56 12.44 -9.97
CA SER A 83 9.46 13.19 -9.09
C SER A 83 9.22 12.86 -7.61
N MET A 84 10.31 12.86 -6.82
CA MET A 84 10.26 12.76 -5.36
C MET A 84 9.74 14.02 -4.66
N ASP A 85 9.63 15.14 -5.39
CA ASP A 85 9.27 16.44 -4.84
C ASP A 85 7.81 16.84 -5.06
N GLU A 86 7.01 15.90 -5.59
CA GLU A 86 5.61 16.15 -5.95
C GLU A 86 4.61 15.39 -5.04
N TRP A 87 3.35 15.83 -5.10
CA TRP A 87 2.23 15.21 -4.40
C TRP A 87 1.36 14.43 -5.37
N TYR A 88 1.18 13.14 -5.10
CA TYR A 88 0.43 12.24 -5.98
C TYR A 88 -0.77 11.63 -5.27
N LEU A 89 -1.84 11.48 -6.03
CA LEU A 89 -2.81 10.43 -5.81
C LEU A 89 -2.43 9.25 -6.70
N ALA A 90 -2.34 8.06 -6.14
CA ALA A 90 -2.03 6.86 -6.89
C ALA A 90 -3.16 5.84 -6.78
N THR A 91 -3.50 5.22 -7.89
CA THR A 91 -4.52 4.17 -7.99
C THR A 91 -4.03 3.00 -8.83
N SER A 92 -4.65 1.85 -8.65
CA SER A 92 -4.36 0.65 -9.45
C SER A 92 -5.57 -0.27 -9.50
N ASN A 93 -5.65 -1.10 -10.53
CA ASN A 93 -6.47 -2.30 -10.50
C ASN A 93 -6.00 -3.27 -9.41
N HIS A 94 -6.90 -4.12 -8.92
CA HIS A 94 -6.58 -5.01 -7.80
C HIS A 94 -7.06 -6.44 -8.04
N THR A 95 -6.14 -7.32 -8.38
CA THR A 95 -6.44 -8.72 -8.71
C THR A 95 -5.68 -9.72 -7.83
N SER A 96 -4.55 -9.33 -7.25
CA SER A 96 -3.68 -10.19 -6.47
C SER A 96 -3.13 -9.49 -5.22
N TRP A 97 -2.65 -10.25 -4.25
CA TRP A 97 -1.82 -9.71 -3.16
C TRP A 97 -0.47 -9.18 -3.66
N GLY A 98 0.02 -9.70 -4.80
CA GLY A 98 1.24 -9.25 -5.46
C GLY A 98 1.17 -7.80 -5.97
N ASP A 99 -0.03 -7.27 -6.20
CA ASP A 99 -0.22 -5.92 -6.74
C ASP A 99 0.47 -4.84 -5.89
N VAL A 100 0.43 -4.98 -4.55
CA VAL A 100 1.09 -4.04 -3.65
C VAL A 100 2.60 -3.98 -3.89
N PHE A 101 3.23 -5.14 -4.09
CA PHE A 101 4.67 -5.21 -4.36
C PHE A 101 5.00 -4.62 -5.73
N CYS A 102 4.17 -4.89 -6.74
CA CYS A 102 4.36 -4.35 -8.08
C CYS A 102 4.29 -2.82 -8.09
N VAL A 103 3.27 -2.24 -7.47
CA VAL A 103 3.07 -0.78 -7.46
C VAL A 103 4.18 -0.09 -6.65
N LEU A 104 4.54 -0.63 -5.49
CA LEU A 104 5.63 -0.09 -4.68
C LEU A 104 6.97 -0.17 -5.41
N ALA A 105 7.25 -1.26 -6.11
CA ALA A 105 8.47 -1.43 -6.88
C ALA A 105 8.55 -0.49 -8.08
N ALA A 106 7.42 -0.24 -8.74
CA ALA A 106 7.34 0.65 -9.90
C ALA A 106 7.75 2.09 -9.58
N THR A 107 7.42 2.55 -8.38
CA THR A 107 7.68 3.94 -7.93
C THR A 107 8.82 4.07 -6.95
N ASN A 108 9.50 2.98 -6.62
CA ASN A 108 10.58 2.97 -5.63
C ASN A 108 11.70 3.95 -6.00
N PHE A 109 12.03 4.88 -5.11
CA PHE A 109 12.95 6.00 -5.29
C PHE A 109 12.62 6.96 -6.46
N LYS A 110 11.44 6.86 -7.06
CA LYS A 110 10.98 7.77 -8.11
C LYS A 110 9.88 8.71 -7.61
N ALA A 111 8.98 8.19 -6.78
CA ALA A 111 7.93 8.96 -6.11
C ALA A 111 8.06 8.84 -4.59
N PRO A 112 7.50 9.77 -3.80
CA PRO A 112 7.43 9.64 -2.36
C PRO A 112 6.77 8.33 -1.93
N LEU A 113 7.29 7.71 -0.85
CA LEU A 113 6.78 6.43 -0.35
C LEU A 113 5.26 6.49 -0.10
N PHE A 114 4.56 5.51 -0.63
CA PHE A 114 3.10 5.45 -0.59
C PHE A 114 2.55 5.47 0.83
N LYS A 115 1.50 6.27 1.03
CA LYS A 115 0.65 6.29 2.22
C LYS A 115 -0.66 5.58 1.89
N ILE A 116 -0.76 4.35 2.36
CA ILE A 116 -1.92 3.47 2.11
C ILE A 116 -2.90 3.62 3.27
N PHE A 117 -4.19 3.76 2.97
CA PHE A 117 -5.22 3.73 4.00
C PHE A 117 -5.33 2.34 4.62
N MET A 118 -4.94 2.25 5.89
CA MET A 118 -4.90 0.99 6.63
C MET A 118 -6.12 0.82 7.52
N LYS A 119 -6.62 -0.41 7.61
CA LYS A 119 -7.65 -0.74 8.60
C LYS A 119 -7.08 -0.66 10.01
N LYS A 120 -7.80 0.00 10.92
CA LYS A 120 -7.40 0.08 12.32
C LYS A 120 -7.35 -1.30 13.00
N ASP A 121 -8.14 -2.25 12.53
CA ASP A 121 -8.20 -3.62 13.06
C ASP A 121 -6.90 -4.44 12.87
N LEU A 122 -5.89 -3.91 12.13
CA LEU A 122 -4.60 -4.59 11.95
C LEU A 122 -3.68 -4.54 13.17
N TRP A 123 -4.13 -4.01 14.31
CA TRP A 123 -3.36 -3.95 15.55
C TRP A 123 -2.93 -5.34 16.07
N TRP A 124 -3.64 -6.41 15.72
CA TRP A 124 -3.31 -7.78 16.08
C TRP A 124 -2.06 -8.35 15.36
N LEU A 125 -1.54 -7.65 14.35
CA LEU A 125 -0.27 -7.92 13.68
C LEU A 125 0.77 -6.86 14.09
N PRO A 126 1.39 -6.97 15.30
CA PRO A 126 2.20 -5.91 15.87
C PRO A 126 3.29 -5.36 14.95
N PRO A 127 4.09 -6.18 14.21
CA PRO A 127 5.12 -5.64 13.32
C PRO A 127 4.54 -4.77 12.20
N ILE A 128 3.42 -5.19 11.60
CA ILE A 128 2.75 -4.44 10.54
C ILE A 128 2.14 -3.16 11.11
N PHE A 129 1.47 -3.25 12.26
CA PHE A 129 0.87 -2.09 12.90
C PHE A 129 1.94 -1.03 13.26
N LEU A 130 3.04 -1.44 13.90
CA LEU A 130 4.13 -0.54 14.28
C LEU A 130 4.79 0.09 13.05
N ALA A 131 5.05 -0.66 11.99
CA ALA A 131 5.56 -0.12 10.73
C ALA A 131 4.63 0.93 10.14
N ASN A 132 3.32 0.69 10.13
CA ASN A 132 2.35 1.65 9.64
C ASN A 132 2.30 2.92 10.49
N VAL A 133 2.39 2.80 11.82
CA VAL A 133 2.49 3.96 12.72
C VAL A 133 3.77 4.76 12.46
N THR A 134 4.92 4.09 12.31
CA THR A 134 6.22 4.74 12.09
C THR A 134 6.29 5.44 10.73
N LEU A 135 5.72 4.84 9.70
CA LEU A 135 5.62 5.41 8.36
C LEU A 135 4.48 6.44 8.24
N ASN A 136 3.77 6.73 9.32
CA ASN A 136 2.61 7.64 9.33
C ASN A 136 1.47 7.24 8.36
N MET A 137 1.22 5.94 8.18
CA MET A 137 0.08 5.51 7.37
C MET A 137 -1.24 5.99 7.99
N PRO A 138 -2.20 6.47 7.19
CA PRO A 138 -3.50 6.90 7.70
C PRO A 138 -4.35 5.67 8.06
N PHE A 139 -4.89 5.65 9.28
CA PHE A 139 -5.82 4.60 9.70
C PHE A 139 -7.26 5.03 9.46
N VAL A 140 -8.05 4.11 8.93
CA VAL A 140 -9.49 4.29 8.70
C VAL A 140 -10.29 3.27 9.48
N ASN A 141 -11.39 3.71 10.08
CA ASN A 141 -12.37 2.80 10.65
C ASN A 141 -13.30 2.31 9.52
N ARG A 142 -13.74 1.07 9.63
CA ARG A 142 -14.76 0.50 8.74
C ARG A 142 -15.89 -0.01 9.60
N HIS A 143 -17.01 0.68 9.55
CA HIS A 143 -18.22 0.28 10.26
C HIS A 143 -19.06 -0.69 9.42
N SER A 144 -19.72 -1.63 10.08
CA SER A 144 -20.72 -2.48 9.45
C SER A 144 -21.98 -1.66 9.08
N LYS A 145 -22.78 -2.18 8.16
CA LYS A 145 -24.07 -1.54 7.81
C LYS A 145 -24.94 -1.30 9.06
N GLN A 146 -25.02 -2.30 9.94
CA GLN A 146 -25.80 -2.21 11.19
C GLN A 146 -25.29 -1.10 12.14
N GLN A 147 -23.96 -0.91 12.24
CA GLN A 147 -23.38 0.19 13.04
C GLN A 147 -23.74 1.56 12.46
N LEU A 148 -23.71 1.69 11.14
CA LEU A 148 -24.04 2.93 10.45
C LEU A 148 -25.56 3.25 10.51
N GLU A 149 -26.41 2.23 10.50
CA GLU A 149 -27.86 2.39 10.70
C GLU A 149 -28.19 2.86 12.12
N LYS A 150 -27.48 2.32 13.14
CA LYS A 150 -27.63 2.75 14.54
C LYS A 150 -27.09 4.16 14.80
N ASN A 151 -26.02 4.54 14.11
CA ASN A 151 -25.41 5.87 14.27
C ASN A 151 -24.85 6.39 12.93
N PRO A 152 -25.67 7.10 12.13
CA PRO A 152 -25.25 7.66 10.84
C PRO A 152 -24.11 8.67 10.94
N ASN A 153 -23.93 9.33 12.09
CA ASN A 153 -22.86 10.31 12.31
C ASN A 153 -21.44 9.70 12.32
N LEU A 154 -21.33 8.40 12.53
CA LEU A 154 -20.02 7.71 12.51
C LEU A 154 -19.25 7.95 11.20
N ARG A 155 -19.94 7.92 10.06
CA ARG A 155 -19.32 8.22 8.76
C ARG A 155 -18.68 9.60 8.71
N LYS A 156 -19.42 10.62 9.16
CA LYS A 156 -18.95 12.01 9.17
C LYS A 156 -17.75 12.17 10.10
N LEU A 157 -17.83 11.59 11.28
CA LEU A 157 -16.75 11.63 12.28
C LEU A 157 -15.47 10.94 11.77
N ASP A 158 -15.58 9.75 11.18
CA ASP A 158 -14.43 9.04 10.62
C ASP A 158 -13.81 9.78 9.44
N TYR A 159 -14.63 10.36 8.58
CA TYR A 159 -14.17 11.19 7.49
C TYR A 159 -13.36 12.39 8.00
N GLN A 160 -13.91 13.14 8.96
CA GLN A 160 -13.23 14.28 9.57
C GLN A 160 -11.93 13.89 10.28
N ASN A 161 -11.95 12.80 11.05
CA ASN A 161 -10.76 12.29 11.74
C ASN A 161 -9.67 11.86 10.75
N THR A 162 -10.04 11.23 9.65
CA THR A 162 -9.10 10.81 8.63
C THR A 162 -8.49 12.01 7.91
N ILE A 163 -9.29 13.00 7.52
CA ILE A 163 -8.79 14.26 6.94
C ILE A 163 -7.82 14.94 7.92
N ALA A 164 -8.21 15.10 9.17
CA ALA A 164 -7.35 15.71 10.19
C ALA A 164 -6.01 14.96 10.34
N SER A 165 -6.04 13.64 10.29
CA SER A 165 -4.83 12.82 10.36
C SER A 165 -3.92 12.97 9.13
N CYS A 166 -4.49 13.26 7.96
CA CYS A 166 -3.77 13.41 6.69
C CYS A 166 -3.21 14.83 6.47
N LYS A 167 -3.65 15.86 7.19
CA LYS A 167 -3.11 17.23 7.08
C LYS A 167 -1.58 17.32 7.19
N ARG A 168 -0.96 16.38 7.91
CA ARG A 168 0.50 16.28 8.00
C ARG A 168 1.18 16.03 6.65
N PHE A 169 0.49 15.44 5.68
CA PHE A 169 1.03 15.13 4.35
C PHE A 169 1.17 16.37 3.45
N GLU A 170 0.54 17.49 3.80
CA GLU A 170 0.77 18.77 3.12
C GLU A 170 2.17 19.35 3.34
N ARG A 171 2.87 18.89 4.39
CA ARG A 171 4.15 19.45 4.83
C ARG A 171 5.34 18.94 4.03
N GLN A 172 5.18 17.87 3.28
CA GLN A 172 6.22 17.24 2.46
C GLN A 172 5.60 16.44 1.33
N PRO A 173 6.29 16.28 0.19
CA PRO A 173 5.87 15.45 -0.92
C PRO A 173 5.37 14.08 -0.44
N THR A 174 4.25 13.65 -0.96
CA THR A 174 3.57 12.44 -0.46
C THR A 174 2.73 11.81 -1.57
N THR A 175 2.77 10.50 -1.68
CA THR A 175 1.88 9.73 -2.54
C THR A 175 0.79 9.04 -1.71
N ILE A 176 -0.47 9.40 -1.91
CA ILE A 176 -1.61 8.69 -1.30
C ILE A 176 -2.07 7.61 -2.26
N PHE A 177 -2.10 6.36 -1.80
CA PHE A 177 -2.48 5.23 -2.63
C PHE A 177 -3.79 4.59 -2.19
N SER A 178 -4.64 4.28 -3.18
CA SER A 178 -5.86 3.52 -2.98
C SER A 178 -6.15 2.62 -4.17
N PHE A 179 -6.45 1.35 -3.92
CA PHE A 179 -7.06 0.51 -4.96
C PHE A 179 -8.49 0.99 -5.22
N ALA A 180 -8.76 1.50 -6.43
CA ALA A 180 -10.06 2.06 -6.79
C ALA A 180 -11.22 1.06 -6.62
N GLU A 181 -10.97 -0.22 -6.86
CA GLU A 181 -11.95 -1.31 -6.68
C GLU A 181 -12.29 -1.59 -5.20
N GLY A 182 -11.44 -1.14 -4.27
CA GLY A 182 -11.61 -1.33 -2.81
C GLY A 182 -11.56 -2.77 -2.32
N THR A 183 -11.45 -3.75 -3.21
CA THR A 183 -11.27 -5.19 -2.94
C THR A 183 -10.68 -5.86 -4.18
N ARG A 184 -10.04 -7.03 -3.98
CA ARG A 184 -9.50 -7.81 -5.10
C ARG A 184 -10.60 -8.31 -6.01
N ASN A 185 -10.41 -8.08 -7.31
CA ASN A 185 -11.29 -8.58 -8.36
C ASN A 185 -11.20 -10.11 -8.45
N ASN A 186 -12.35 -10.74 -8.59
CA ASN A 186 -12.50 -12.14 -8.98
C ASN A 186 -13.84 -12.32 -9.71
N PRO A 187 -14.03 -13.40 -10.48
CA PRO A 187 -15.24 -13.61 -11.29
C PRO A 187 -16.54 -13.54 -10.48
N LYS A 188 -16.54 -14.08 -9.25
CA LYS A 188 -17.71 -14.06 -8.37
C LYS A 188 -18.11 -12.64 -8.00
N LYS A 189 -17.19 -11.82 -7.51
CA LYS A 189 -17.45 -10.42 -7.14
C LYS A 189 -17.79 -9.56 -8.35
N HIS A 190 -17.18 -9.85 -9.50
CA HIS A 190 -17.48 -9.14 -10.73
C HIS A 190 -18.94 -9.34 -11.13
N ALA A 191 -19.44 -10.59 -11.09
CA ALA A 191 -20.83 -10.92 -11.33
C ALA A 191 -21.77 -10.32 -10.28
N GLU A 192 -21.44 -10.44 -8.97
CA GLU A 192 -22.25 -9.89 -7.87
C GLU A 192 -22.42 -8.37 -7.94
N GLN A 193 -21.41 -7.65 -8.44
CA GLN A 193 -21.47 -6.19 -8.59
C GLN A 193 -22.08 -5.73 -9.92
N ASN A 194 -22.35 -6.66 -10.84
CA ASN A 194 -22.77 -6.36 -12.22
C ASN A 194 -21.92 -5.24 -12.82
N SER A 195 -20.58 -5.40 -12.74
CA SER A 195 -19.67 -4.36 -13.15
C SER A 195 -19.82 -4.04 -14.64
N PRO A 196 -19.90 -2.76 -15.04
CA PRO A 196 -19.96 -2.37 -16.45
C PRO A 196 -18.60 -2.54 -17.16
N TYR A 197 -17.54 -2.79 -16.42
CA TYR A 197 -16.18 -2.93 -16.96
C TYR A 197 -15.83 -4.40 -17.17
N LYS A 198 -15.21 -4.72 -18.30
CA LYS A 198 -14.83 -6.10 -18.65
C LYS A 198 -13.86 -6.72 -17.64
N ASN A 199 -12.90 -5.96 -17.14
CA ASN A 199 -11.75 -6.46 -16.35
C ASN A 199 -11.65 -5.86 -14.96
N LEU A 200 -12.54 -4.95 -14.57
CA LEU A 200 -12.50 -4.21 -13.31
C LEU A 200 -13.80 -4.36 -12.54
N LEU A 201 -13.75 -4.28 -11.23
CA LEU A 201 -14.93 -4.06 -10.41
C LEU A 201 -15.38 -2.59 -10.51
N ALA A 202 -16.63 -2.32 -10.15
CA ALA A 202 -17.12 -0.95 -10.03
C ALA A 202 -16.27 -0.16 -9.01
N PRO A 203 -15.78 1.05 -9.36
CA PRO A 203 -14.88 1.81 -8.51
C PRO A 203 -15.58 2.33 -7.25
N LYS A 204 -14.85 2.35 -6.14
CA LYS A 204 -15.26 2.93 -4.87
C LYS A 204 -14.52 4.24 -4.64
N ILE A 205 -15.19 5.33 -4.95
CA ILE A 205 -14.61 6.69 -4.92
C ILE A 205 -14.19 7.17 -3.52
N GLY A 206 -14.69 6.53 -2.44
CA GLY A 206 -14.49 7.03 -1.07
C GLY A 206 -13.02 7.23 -0.67
N GLY A 207 -12.12 6.30 -1.02
CA GLY A 207 -10.68 6.43 -0.72
C GLY A 207 -10.01 7.53 -1.53
N ILE A 208 -10.37 7.66 -2.80
CA ILE A 208 -9.86 8.70 -3.71
C ILE A 208 -10.33 10.08 -3.25
N ALA A 209 -11.63 10.25 -3.05
CA ALA A 209 -12.21 11.50 -2.58
C ALA A 209 -11.62 11.94 -1.22
N LEU A 210 -11.41 10.98 -0.32
CA LEU A 210 -10.77 11.24 0.97
C LEU A 210 -9.31 11.71 0.79
N GLY A 211 -8.55 11.08 -0.08
CA GLY A 211 -7.18 11.48 -0.41
C GLY A 211 -7.10 12.92 -0.93
N LEU A 212 -7.90 13.24 -1.93
CA LEU A 212 -7.95 14.59 -2.51
C LEU A 212 -8.41 15.65 -1.52
N SER A 213 -9.46 15.35 -0.72
CA SER A 213 -9.94 16.28 0.31
C SER A 213 -8.95 16.49 1.45
N ALA A 214 -8.13 15.47 1.74
CA ALA A 214 -7.20 15.49 2.86
C ALA A 214 -5.87 16.18 2.53
N VAL A 215 -5.47 16.22 1.25
CA VAL A 215 -4.20 16.80 0.79
C VAL A 215 -4.43 17.63 -0.49
N PRO A 216 -4.84 18.89 -0.34
CA PRO A 216 -5.12 19.78 -1.48
C PRO A 216 -3.92 20.04 -2.42
N LYS A 217 -2.70 19.71 -1.98
CA LYS A 217 -1.47 19.83 -2.77
C LYS A 217 -1.30 18.76 -3.84
N ILE A 218 -2.15 17.72 -3.84
CA ILE A 218 -2.11 16.70 -4.87
C ILE A 218 -2.43 17.32 -6.23
N SER A 219 -1.46 17.27 -7.13
CA SER A 219 -1.55 17.87 -8.48
C SER A 219 -1.51 16.81 -9.58
N TYR A 220 -1.11 15.59 -9.25
CA TYR A 220 -0.89 14.52 -10.23
C TYR A 220 -1.58 13.22 -9.82
N LEU A 221 -2.05 12.48 -10.81
CA LEU A 221 -2.59 11.13 -10.67
C LEU A 221 -1.60 10.12 -11.27
N LEU A 222 -1.17 9.16 -10.45
CA LEU A 222 -0.46 7.98 -10.93
C LEU A 222 -1.48 6.83 -11.09
N ASP A 223 -1.79 6.48 -12.33
CA ASP A 223 -2.71 5.39 -12.64
C ASP A 223 -1.92 4.15 -13.09
N PHE A 224 -2.00 3.08 -12.31
CA PHE A 224 -1.28 1.84 -12.56
C PHE A 224 -2.21 0.77 -13.12
N THR A 225 -1.83 0.21 -14.25
CA THR A 225 -2.46 -1.00 -14.77
C THR A 225 -1.51 -2.19 -14.64
N ILE A 226 -1.87 -3.14 -13.76
CA ILE A 226 -1.09 -4.35 -13.55
C ILE A 226 -1.67 -5.48 -14.40
N VAL A 227 -0.83 -6.05 -15.24
CA VAL A 227 -1.19 -7.16 -16.14
C VAL A 227 -0.40 -8.40 -15.75
N TYR A 228 -1.11 -9.47 -15.45
CA TYR A 228 -0.53 -10.78 -15.19
C TYR A 228 -0.72 -11.72 -16.37
N LYS A 229 0.33 -12.40 -16.79
CA LYS A 229 0.26 -13.44 -17.83
C LYS A 229 -0.51 -14.69 -17.36
N SER A 230 -0.50 -14.98 -16.05
CA SER A 230 -1.22 -16.11 -15.46
C SER A 230 -2.66 -15.74 -15.07
N LYS A 231 -3.59 -16.70 -15.11
CA LYS A 231 -4.97 -16.55 -14.59
C LYS A 231 -5.05 -16.76 -13.07
N ARG A 232 -4.03 -17.36 -12.46
CA ARG A 232 -3.97 -17.63 -11.02
C ARG A 232 -3.57 -16.37 -10.27
N ARG A 233 -4.24 -16.02 -9.15
CA ARG A 233 -4.11 -14.73 -8.47
C ARG A 233 -3.96 -14.83 -6.96
N SER A 234 -3.83 -16.05 -6.39
CA SER A 234 -3.59 -16.19 -4.95
C SER A 234 -2.20 -15.66 -4.57
N PHE A 235 -1.99 -15.37 -3.30
CA PHE A 235 -0.67 -15.00 -2.80
C PHE A 235 0.37 -16.11 -3.02
N TRP A 236 -0.07 -17.37 -2.87
CA TRP A 236 0.79 -18.51 -3.16
C TRP A 236 1.17 -18.60 -4.65
N ASP A 237 0.23 -18.29 -5.55
CA ASP A 237 0.54 -18.23 -6.98
C ASP A 237 1.57 -17.14 -7.28
N PHE A 238 1.50 -16.00 -6.60
CA PHE A 238 2.51 -14.96 -6.67
C PHE A 238 3.87 -15.46 -6.15
N CYS A 239 3.91 -16.19 -5.05
CA CYS A 239 5.16 -16.74 -4.52
C CYS A 239 5.80 -17.80 -5.42
N ILE A 240 5.02 -18.54 -6.18
CA ILE A 240 5.52 -19.54 -7.14
C ILE A 240 6.16 -18.89 -8.39
N GLY A 241 5.71 -17.70 -8.76
CA GLY A 241 6.18 -16.95 -9.94
C GLY A 241 5.31 -17.13 -11.18
#